data_68dd73f31e2e18e37e07cfabaedcc5b2
#
_entry.id   68dd73f31e2e18e37e07cfabaedcc5b2
#
_cell.length_a   1.000
_cell.length_b   1.000
_cell.length_c   1.000
_cell.angle_alpha   90.00
_cell.angle_beta   90.00
_cell.angle_gamma   90.00
#
_symmetry.space_group_name_H-M   'P 1'
#
loop_
_entity.id
_entity.type
_entity.pdbx_description
1 polymer ?
#
loop_
_entity_poly.entity_id
_entity_poly.type
_entity_poly.pdbx_seq_one_letter_code
_entity_poly.pdbx_strand_id
1 'polypeptide(L)'
;MAQIKDNLVGIDVGGTFTDLICFDSKSKSYNFTKVFTSAKNQSQGVLNAIDKASINLKKQDLIIHGTTTTTNALLERKISKTALITTKGFRDVLELGRRTRPVSYTHLTLPTTPYV
;
A
#
# COMPACT_ATOMS: atom_id res chain seq x y z
N MET A 1 -15.67 5.11 26.69
CA MET A 1 -14.35 5.72 26.43
C MET A 1 -13.47 4.65 25.77
N ALA A 2 -13.00 4.89 24.56
CA ALA A 2 -12.05 3.98 23.92
C ALA A 2 -10.75 4.00 24.75
N GLN A 3 -10.29 2.84 25.22
CA GLN A 3 -8.98 2.72 25.84
C GLN A 3 -7.93 3.16 24.83
N ILE A 4 -7.16 4.17 25.17
CA ILE A 4 -6.01 4.59 24.38
C ILE A 4 -5.02 3.41 24.45
N LYS A 5 -4.77 2.78 23.32
CA LYS A 5 -3.80 1.69 23.23
C LYS A 5 -2.41 2.28 23.40
N ASP A 6 -1.61 1.65 24.25
CA ASP A 6 -0.36 2.23 24.74
C ASP A 6 0.81 2.12 23.77
N ASN A 7 0.85 1.04 22.97
CA ASN A 7 1.94 0.79 22.04
C ASN A 7 1.37 0.56 20.65
N LEU A 8 1.73 1.41 19.71
CA LEU A 8 1.19 1.39 18.35
C LEU A 8 2.31 1.19 17.34
N VAL A 9 2.07 0.36 16.33
CA VAL A 9 2.97 0.20 15.19
C VAL A 9 2.20 0.47 13.91
N GLY A 10 2.73 1.39 13.10
CA GLY A 10 2.28 1.64 11.73
C GLY A 10 3.32 1.12 10.75
N ILE A 11 2.89 0.40 9.73
CA ILE A 11 3.76 -0.11 8.67
C ILE A 11 3.15 0.29 7.34
N ASP A 12 3.94 0.94 6.49
CA ASP A 12 3.56 1.27 5.11
C ASP A 12 4.50 0.61 4.12
N VAL A 13 3.93 -0.26 3.28
CA VAL A 13 4.69 -1.00 2.26
C VAL A 13 4.51 -0.33 0.91
N GLY A 14 5.53 0.46 0.52
CA GLY A 14 5.62 1.04 -0.81
C GLY A 14 6.33 0.14 -1.81
N GLY A 15 6.42 0.58 -3.06
CA GLY A 15 7.12 -0.16 -4.13
C GLY A 15 8.63 -0.25 -3.92
N THR A 16 9.26 0.76 -3.30
CA THR A 16 10.72 0.84 -3.12
C THR A 16 11.12 0.70 -1.67
N PHE A 17 10.38 1.31 -0.76
CA PHE A 17 10.66 1.31 0.67
C PHE A 17 9.47 0.80 1.47
N THR A 18 9.79 0.17 2.59
CA THR A 18 8.86 -0.14 3.67
C THR A 18 9.21 0.76 4.85
N ASP A 19 8.26 1.57 5.25
CA ASP A 19 8.36 2.49 6.37
C ASP A 19 7.65 1.90 7.58
N LEU A 20 8.27 2.04 8.75
CA LEU A 20 7.72 1.60 10.02
C LEU A 20 7.86 2.70 11.05
N ILE A 21 6.76 3.00 11.74
CA ILE A 21 6.72 3.90 12.88
C ILE A 21 6.20 3.15 14.10
N CYS A 22 6.87 3.28 15.22
CA CYS A 22 6.44 2.76 16.50
C CYS A 22 6.22 3.92 17.46
N PHE A 23 5.11 3.91 18.17
CA PHE A 23 4.79 4.85 19.23
C PHE A 23 4.67 4.12 20.55
N ASP A 24 5.40 4.61 21.56
CA ASP A 24 5.30 4.17 22.95
C ASP A 24 4.64 5.30 23.77
N SER A 25 3.46 5.05 24.30
CA SER A 25 2.71 6.06 25.05
C SER A 25 3.30 6.36 26.42
N LYS A 26 4.05 5.40 26.99
CA LYS A 26 4.66 5.58 28.33
C LYS A 26 5.84 6.54 28.28
N SER A 27 6.70 6.36 27.29
CA SER A 27 7.85 7.24 27.06
C SER A 27 7.49 8.46 26.21
N LYS A 28 6.30 8.46 25.57
CA LYS A 28 5.86 9.45 24.56
C LYS A 28 6.87 9.61 23.43
N SER A 29 7.52 8.52 23.07
CA SER A 29 8.57 8.49 22.05
C SER A 29 8.09 7.81 20.75
N TYR A 30 8.68 8.25 19.66
CA TYR A 30 8.51 7.66 18.35
C TYR A 30 9.83 7.03 17.87
N ASN A 31 9.75 5.85 17.31
CA ASN A 31 10.86 5.23 16.59
C ASN A 31 10.44 5.05 15.14
N PHE A 32 11.26 5.55 14.22
CA PHE A 32 11.03 5.45 12.79
C PHE A 32 12.10 4.59 12.14
N THR A 33 11.68 3.65 11.33
CA THR A 33 12.58 2.74 10.60
C THR A 33 12.16 2.67 9.14
N LYS A 34 13.14 2.74 8.26
CA LYS A 34 12.97 2.58 6.82
C LYS A 34 13.88 1.47 6.32
N VAL A 35 13.33 0.60 5.48
CA VAL A 35 14.07 -0.48 4.81
C VAL A 35 13.66 -0.54 3.34
N PHE A 36 14.48 -1.18 2.51
CA PHE A 36 14.09 -1.46 1.12
C PHE A 36 13.02 -2.54 1.08
N THR A 37 11.98 -2.31 0.27
CA THR A 37 10.99 -3.32 -0.04
C THR A 37 11.61 -4.37 -0.97
N SER A 38 11.44 -5.64 -0.64
CA SER A 38 11.82 -6.72 -1.55
C SER A 38 10.78 -6.85 -2.66
N ALA A 39 11.19 -6.62 -3.91
CA ALA A 39 10.31 -6.73 -5.07
C ALA A 39 9.74 -8.16 -5.26
N LYS A 40 10.48 -9.19 -4.83
CA LYS A 40 10.05 -10.59 -4.95
C LYS A 40 9.15 -11.06 -3.80
N ASN A 41 9.35 -10.48 -2.61
CA ASN A 41 8.59 -10.86 -1.41
C ASN A 41 8.45 -9.66 -0.48
N GLN A 42 7.32 -8.97 -0.58
CA GLN A 42 7.07 -7.75 0.20
C GLN A 42 6.94 -8.01 1.69
N SER A 43 6.51 -9.21 2.09
CA SER A 43 6.45 -9.58 3.51
C SER A 43 7.84 -9.57 4.15
N GLN A 44 8.88 -9.85 3.38
CA GLN A 44 10.25 -9.78 3.86
C GLN A 44 10.65 -8.33 4.23
N GLY A 45 10.18 -7.33 3.49
CA GLY A 45 10.37 -5.92 3.83
C GLY A 45 9.79 -5.57 5.20
N VAL A 46 8.58 -6.06 5.47
CA VAL A 46 7.91 -5.88 6.77
C VAL A 46 8.72 -6.53 7.90
N LEU A 47 9.13 -7.80 7.73
CA LEU A 47 9.92 -8.51 8.72
C LEU A 47 11.26 -7.81 8.99
N ASN A 48 11.95 -7.40 7.93
CA ASN A 48 13.21 -6.67 8.05
C ASN A 48 13.03 -5.32 8.79
N ALA A 49 11.92 -4.63 8.58
CA ALA A 49 11.61 -3.38 9.27
C ALA A 49 11.38 -3.61 10.77
N ILE A 50 10.64 -4.67 11.12
CA ILE A 50 10.38 -5.08 12.50
C ILE A 50 11.66 -5.47 13.22
N ASP A 51 12.51 -6.29 12.59
CA ASP A 51 13.79 -6.72 13.14
C ASP A 51 14.73 -5.53 13.35
N LYS A 52 14.85 -4.66 12.33
CA LYS A 52 15.69 -3.46 12.41
C LYS A 52 15.23 -2.50 13.49
N ALA A 53 13.92 -2.37 13.68
CA ALA A 53 13.35 -1.54 14.74
C ALA A 53 13.41 -2.20 16.13
N SER A 54 13.82 -3.47 16.21
CA SER A 54 13.88 -4.27 17.44
C SER A 54 12.54 -4.32 18.19
N ILE A 55 11.43 -4.40 17.43
CA ILE A 55 10.08 -4.37 17.98
C ILE A 55 9.64 -5.75 18.43
N ASN A 56 9.16 -5.83 19.67
CA ASN A 56 8.47 -7.03 20.15
C ASN A 56 6.96 -6.91 19.83
N LEU A 57 6.52 -7.63 18.79
CA LEU A 57 5.14 -7.60 18.35
C LEU A 57 4.13 -8.05 19.42
N LYS A 58 4.53 -8.93 20.36
CA LYS A 58 3.64 -9.38 21.44
C LYS A 58 3.32 -8.30 22.47
N LYS A 59 4.09 -7.21 22.47
CA LYS A 59 3.89 -6.07 23.36
C LYS A 59 3.15 -4.91 22.69
N GLN A 60 2.74 -5.07 21.43
CA GLN A 60 2.01 -4.03 20.70
C GLN A 60 0.52 -4.20 20.87
N ASP A 61 -0.16 -3.11 21.16
CA ASP A 61 -1.62 -3.10 21.35
C ASP A 61 -2.36 -2.98 20.03
N LEU A 62 -1.75 -2.34 19.04
CA LEU A 62 -2.31 -2.19 17.71
C LEU A 62 -1.21 -2.16 16.65
N ILE A 63 -1.43 -2.91 15.58
CA ILE A 63 -0.60 -2.87 14.38
C ILE A 63 -1.51 -2.41 13.23
N ILE A 64 -1.10 -1.33 12.57
CA ILE A 64 -1.76 -0.80 11.38
C ILE A 64 -0.85 -1.06 10.19
N HIS A 65 -1.39 -1.71 9.17
CA HIS A 65 -0.64 -2.05 7.95
C HIS A 65 -1.31 -1.42 6.73
N GLY A 66 -0.53 -0.62 6.02
CA GLY A 66 -0.89 -0.03 4.73
C GLY A 66 -0.02 -0.60 3.61
N THR A 67 -0.56 -0.65 2.40
CA THR A 67 0.21 -1.01 1.22
C THR A 67 -0.36 -0.36 -0.03
N THR A 68 0.51 0.09 -0.92
CA THR A 68 0.16 0.62 -2.25
C THR A 68 0.50 -0.36 -3.38
N THR A 69 0.79 -1.61 -3.04
CA THR A 69 1.25 -2.63 -4.00
C THR A 69 0.31 -2.83 -5.17
N THR A 70 -0.99 -3.00 -4.88
CA THR A 70 -2.00 -3.20 -5.93
C THR A 70 -2.12 -1.98 -6.82
N THR A 71 -2.10 -0.79 -6.24
CA THR A 71 -2.12 0.48 -6.97
C THR A 71 -0.89 0.60 -7.87
N ASN A 72 0.29 0.31 -7.34
CA ASN A 72 1.54 0.35 -8.09
C ASN A 72 1.54 -0.68 -9.23
N ALA A 73 1.09 -1.92 -8.98
CA ALA A 73 0.98 -2.95 -10.01
C ALA A 73 0.05 -2.53 -11.15
N LEU A 74 -1.06 -1.86 -10.82
CA LEU A 74 -2.00 -1.32 -11.81
C LEU A 74 -1.36 -0.20 -12.63
N LEU A 75 -0.69 0.75 -11.98
CA LEU A 75 -0.04 1.89 -12.64
C LEU A 75 1.12 1.44 -13.54
N GLU A 76 1.90 0.44 -13.08
CA GLU A 76 3.01 -0.14 -13.82
C GLU A 76 2.55 -1.17 -14.88
N ARG A 77 1.25 -1.43 -14.97
CA ARG A 77 0.65 -2.47 -15.84
C ARG A 77 1.23 -3.87 -15.61
N LYS A 78 1.76 -4.13 -14.42
CA LYS A 78 2.28 -5.44 -13.98
C LYS A 78 1.16 -6.27 -13.36
N ILE A 79 0.10 -6.49 -14.13
CA ILE A 79 -1.08 -7.27 -13.71
C ILE A 79 -1.17 -8.56 -14.51
N SER A 80 -1.92 -9.52 -13.99
CA SER A 80 -2.19 -10.76 -14.69
C SER A 80 -2.92 -10.50 -16.01
N LYS A 81 -2.67 -11.33 -17.03
CA LYS A 81 -3.43 -11.27 -18.27
C LYS A 81 -4.90 -11.54 -17.97
N THR A 82 -5.74 -10.59 -18.32
CA THR A 82 -7.17 -10.64 -18.02
C THR A 82 -7.95 -10.64 -19.34
N ALA A 83 -8.98 -11.46 -19.42
CA ALA A 83 -9.91 -11.48 -20.54
C ALA A 83 -11.29 -10.99 -20.07
N LEU A 84 -11.96 -10.23 -20.91
CA LEU A 84 -13.34 -9.80 -20.69
C LEU A 84 -14.27 -10.70 -21.50
N ILE A 85 -15.20 -11.35 -20.80
CA ILE A 85 -16.31 -12.07 -21.42
C ILE A 85 -17.55 -11.20 -21.26
N THR A 86 -18.17 -10.81 -22.37
CA THR A 86 -19.31 -9.91 -22.37
C THR A 86 -20.26 -10.24 -23.52
N THR A 87 -21.46 -9.64 -23.50
CA THR A 87 -22.43 -9.75 -24.59
C THR A 87 -21.89 -9.14 -25.88
N LYS A 88 -22.21 -9.75 -27.00
CA LYS A 88 -21.83 -9.24 -28.33
C LYS A 88 -22.31 -7.78 -28.49
N GLY A 89 -21.40 -6.91 -28.90
CA GLY A 89 -21.65 -5.46 -29.04
C GLY A 89 -21.33 -4.62 -27.81
N PHE A 90 -20.96 -5.24 -26.67
CA PHE A 90 -20.63 -4.54 -25.42
C PHE A 90 -19.14 -4.56 -25.06
N ARG A 91 -18.27 -4.81 -26.04
CA ARG A 91 -16.82 -4.91 -25.82
C ARG A 91 -16.22 -3.65 -25.17
N ASP A 92 -16.71 -2.48 -25.55
CA ASP A 92 -16.10 -1.21 -25.19
C ASP A 92 -16.68 -0.60 -23.90
N VAL A 93 -17.56 -1.34 -23.19
CA VAL A 93 -18.22 -0.85 -21.96
C VAL A 93 -17.23 -0.42 -20.88
N LEU A 94 -16.12 -1.17 -20.73
CA LEU A 94 -15.08 -0.82 -19.74
C LEU A 94 -14.34 0.48 -20.11
N GLU A 95 -14.06 0.69 -21.41
CA GLU A 95 -13.36 1.86 -21.90
C GLU A 95 -14.26 3.10 -21.86
N LEU A 96 -15.49 2.96 -22.29
CA LEU A 96 -16.46 4.04 -22.30
C LEU A 96 -16.80 4.49 -20.87
N GLY A 97 -17.00 3.55 -19.95
CA GLY A 97 -17.40 3.85 -18.58
C GLY A 97 -18.56 4.85 -18.55
N ARG A 98 -18.95 5.30 -17.39
CA ARG A 98 -19.93 6.39 -17.25
C ARG A 98 -19.28 7.78 -17.24
N ARG A 99 -17.99 7.89 -17.57
CA ARG A 99 -17.17 9.11 -17.45
C ARG A 99 -17.16 9.76 -16.05
N THR A 100 -17.75 9.13 -15.07
CA THR A 100 -17.75 9.56 -13.68
C THR A 100 -16.52 8.98 -13.01
N ARG A 101 -15.44 9.76 -12.94
CA ARG A 101 -14.25 9.38 -12.15
C ARG A 101 -14.36 10.02 -10.78
N PRO A 102 -14.13 9.27 -9.68
CA PRO A 102 -13.97 9.88 -8.37
C PRO A 102 -12.86 10.93 -8.43
N VAL A 103 -13.11 12.10 -7.82
CA VAL A 103 -12.17 13.24 -7.84
C VAL A 103 -10.76 12.86 -7.36
N SER A 104 -10.65 11.90 -6.44
CA SER A 104 -9.39 11.39 -5.93
C SER A 104 -8.45 10.77 -6.98
N TYR A 105 -8.97 10.42 -8.15
CA TYR A 105 -8.20 9.80 -9.24
C TYR A 105 -8.06 10.69 -10.47
N THR A 106 -8.49 11.94 -10.44
CA THR A 106 -8.44 12.84 -11.61
C THR A 106 -7.00 13.15 -12.05
N HIS A 107 -6.03 13.13 -11.15
CA HIS A 107 -4.63 13.34 -11.46
C HIS A 107 -3.90 12.09 -12.01
N LEU A 108 -4.54 10.91 -11.99
CA LEU A 108 -4.00 9.71 -12.66
C LEU A 108 -4.05 9.82 -14.19
N THR A 109 -4.62 10.88 -14.71
CA THR A 109 -4.65 11.20 -16.16
C THR A 109 -3.47 12.05 -16.60
N LEU A 110 -2.48 12.30 -15.76
CA LEU A 110 -1.25 12.93 -16.21
C LEU A 110 -0.63 12.07 -17.34
N PRO A 111 -0.28 12.69 -18.48
CA PRO A 111 0.24 11.98 -19.65
C PRO A 111 1.69 11.54 -19.41
N THR A 112 1.87 10.57 -18.54
CA THR A 112 3.16 9.94 -18.31
C THR A 112 3.36 8.66 -19.12
N THR A 113 2.34 8.25 -19.87
CA THR A 113 2.46 7.14 -20.81
C THR A 113 2.49 7.71 -22.22
N PRO A 114 3.63 7.59 -22.95
CA PRO A 114 3.58 7.83 -24.37
C PRO A 114 2.58 6.87 -25.01
N TYR A 115 1.66 7.42 -25.80
CA TYR A 115 0.83 6.62 -26.66
C TYR A 115 1.76 5.92 -27.67
N VAL A 116 1.81 4.60 -27.61
CA VAL A 116 2.37 3.75 -28.65
C VAL A 116 1.21 3.15 -29.42
#